data_213031b8f2d9fa69c5648c3ef0a49ec7
#
_entry.id   213031b8f2d9fa69c5648c3ef0a49ec7
#
_cell.length_a   1.000
_cell.length_b   1.000
_cell.length_c   1.000
_cell.angle_alpha   90.00
_cell.angle_beta   90.00
_cell.angle_gamma   90.00
#
_symmetry.space_group_name_H-M   'P 1'
#
loop_
_entity.id
_entity.type
_entity.pdbx_description
1 polymer ?
#
loop_
_entity_poly.entity_id
_entity_poly.type
_entity_poly.pdbx_seq_one_letter_code
_entity_poly.pdbx_strand_id
1 'polypeptide(L)'
;MRINDLLWDAIVFGEREVVVGIVQAALDNDEDVVELLNVTMIPALREVGSQFSAGEVFVPEMLVAAKAMQGGIDIIEPLLVKSGHKPVAKVCIGSVQGDLHDIGKNLVSIMLKGSGFEVDDLGVDCRIDDFDAAVGRGAEVVCLSALLSTTRDAMRPVADYFSNRDDVKVVVGGAVITQEFADAIGADGFGSDAADAIRAVRESLGLAAIPA
;
A
#
# COMPACT_ATOMS: atom_id res chain seq x y z
N MET A 1 -6.19 -15.29 -15.96
CA MET A 1 -6.81 -16.60 -15.60
C MET A 1 -6.31 -16.89 -14.20
N ARG A 2 -7.18 -17.15 -13.25
CA ARG A 2 -6.78 -17.46 -11.85
C ARG A 2 -6.07 -18.82 -11.83
N ILE A 3 -5.00 -18.95 -11.06
CA ILE A 3 -4.32 -20.24 -10.89
C ILE A 3 -4.99 -21.04 -9.77
N ASN A 4 -5.47 -20.35 -8.72
CA ASN A 4 -6.05 -20.98 -7.54
C ASN A 4 -7.31 -20.22 -7.07
N ASP A 5 -8.49 -20.75 -7.41
CA ASP A 5 -9.77 -20.12 -7.05
C ASP A 5 -10.02 -20.15 -5.53
N LEU A 6 -9.58 -21.20 -4.82
CA LEU A 6 -9.74 -21.30 -3.38
C LEU A 6 -8.90 -20.22 -2.64
N LEU A 7 -7.68 -19.97 -3.11
CA LEU A 7 -6.84 -18.91 -2.55
C LEU A 7 -7.43 -17.52 -2.82
N TRP A 8 -7.99 -17.33 -4.01
CA TRP A 8 -8.69 -16.10 -4.35
C TRP A 8 -9.84 -15.83 -3.39
N ASP A 9 -10.76 -16.79 -3.26
CA ASP A 9 -11.92 -16.65 -2.40
C ASP A 9 -11.51 -16.45 -0.93
N ALA A 10 -10.52 -17.19 -0.45
CA ALA A 10 -10.00 -17.04 0.92
C ALA A 10 -9.43 -15.63 1.18
N ILE A 11 -8.78 -14.99 0.21
CA ILE A 11 -8.32 -13.60 0.33
C ILE A 11 -9.51 -12.64 0.32
N VAL A 12 -10.43 -12.78 -0.64
CA VAL A 12 -11.59 -11.88 -0.78
C VAL A 12 -12.47 -11.93 0.48
N PHE A 13 -12.68 -13.10 1.06
CA PHE A 13 -13.49 -13.27 2.28
C PHE A 13 -12.70 -13.08 3.58
N GLY A 14 -11.39 -12.86 3.51
CA GLY A 14 -10.55 -12.57 4.66
C GLY A 14 -10.22 -13.78 5.54
N GLU A 15 -10.21 -14.97 4.96
CA GLU A 15 -9.97 -16.26 5.64
C GLU A 15 -8.46 -16.53 5.81
N ARG A 16 -7.80 -15.77 6.70
CA ARG A 16 -6.35 -15.76 6.87
C ARG A 16 -5.72 -17.15 7.04
N GLU A 17 -6.32 -18.02 7.85
CA GLU A 17 -5.80 -19.36 8.12
C GLU A 17 -5.86 -20.24 6.88
N VAL A 18 -6.90 -20.08 6.06
CA VAL A 18 -7.04 -20.79 4.78
C VAL A 18 -5.98 -20.30 3.79
N VAL A 19 -5.78 -18.99 3.68
CA VAL A 19 -4.71 -18.41 2.84
C VAL A 19 -3.35 -18.96 3.23
N VAL A 20 -3.01 -18.92 4.52
CA VAL A 20 -1.73 -19.44 5.07
C VAL A 20 -1.58 -20.93 4.73
N GLY A 21 -2.62 -21.73 4.91
CA GLY A 21 -2.60 -23.17 4.62
C GLY A 21 -2.37 -23.48 3.14
N ILE A 22 -3.05 -22.75 2.24
CA ILE A 22 -2.90 -22.93 0.79
C ILE A 22 -1.51 -22.50 0.32
N VAL A 23 -1.02 -21.34 0.78
CA VAL A 23 0.31 -20.85 0.42
C VAL A 23 1.40 -21.80 0.93
N GLN A 24 1.28 -22.32 2.14
CA GLN A 24 2.22 -23.32 2.67
C GLN A 24 2.18 -24.61 1.85
N ALA A 25 0.99 -25.10 1.48
CA ALA A 25 0.86 -26.30 0.64
C ALA A 25 1.47 -26.10 -0.76
N ALA A 26 1.33 -24.91 -1.34
CA ALA A 26 1.97 -24.58 -2.62
C ALA A 26 3.50 -24.64 -2.51
N LEU A 27 4.08 -24.15 -1.41
CA LEU A 27 5.50 -24.24 -1.13
C LEU A 27 5.98 -25.70 -0.96
N ASP A 28 5.23 -26.49 -0.22
CA ASP A 28 5.55 -27.90 0.03
C ASP A 28 5.51 -28.74 -1.27
N ASN A 29 4.77 -28.27 -2.27
CA ASN A 29 4.66 -28.87 -3.61
C ASN A 29 5.59 -28.24 -4.66
N ASP A 30 6.53 -27.38 -4.26
CA ASP A 30 7.45 -26.66 -5.15
C ASP A 30 6.73 -25.83 -6.25
N GLU A 31 5.53 -25.30 -5.96
CA GLU A 31 4.81 -24.41 -6.88
C GLU A 31 5.51 -23.04 -6.98
N ASP A 32 5.36 -22.37 -8.13
CA ASP A 32 5.91 -21.03 -8.33
C ASP A 32 5.13 -19.99 -7.51
N VAL A 33 5.68 -19.63 -6.35
CA VAL A 33 5.07 -18.67 -5.43
C VAL A 33 5.08 -17.23 -5.99
N VAL A 34 5.98 -16.91 -6.92
CA VAL A 34 5.98 -15.62 -7.62
C VAL A 34 4.78 -15.55 -8.55
N GLU A 35 4.51 -16.64 -9.26
CA GLU A 35 3.33 -16.75 -10.11
C GLU A 35 2.05 -16.71 -9.27
N LEU A 36 2.00 -17.45 -8.14
CA LEU A 36 0.87 -17.45 -7.22
C LEU A 36 0.58 -16.04 -6.68
N LEU A 37 1.61 -15.31 -6.29
CA LEU A 37 1.51 -13.92 -5.84
C LEU A 37 0.92 -13.01 -6.95
N ASN A 38 1.51 -13.04 -8.14
CA ASN A 38 1.18 -12.10 -9.21
C ASN A 38 -0.15 -12.41 -9.91
N VAL A 39 -0.54 -13.69 -10.02
CA VAL A 39 -1.70 -14.11 -10.82
C VAL A 39 -2.94 -14.39 -9.98
N THR A 40 -2.78 -14.64 -8.67
CA THR A 40 -3.92 -14.92 -7.79
C THR A 40 -4.01 -13.92 -6.64
N MET A 41 -2.95 -13.78 -5.83
CA MET A 41 -3.04 -13.05 -4.57
C MET A 41 -3.20 -11.53 -4.78
N ILE A 42 -2.34 -10.91 -5.57
CA ILE A 42 -2.42 -9.47 -5.87
C ILE A 42 -3.74 -9.12 -6.57
N PRO A 43 -4.19 -9.84 -7.61
CA PRO A 43 -5.48 -9.59 -8.23
C PRO A 43 -6.68 -9.78 -7.29
N ALA A 44 -6.65 -10.75 -6.35
CA ALA A 44 -7.72 -10.93 -5.37
C ALA A 44 -7.87 -9.73 -4.43
N LEU A 45 -6.75 -9.21 -3.89
CA LEU A 45 -6.82 -8.01 -3.05
C LEU A 45 -7.24 -6.77 -3.83
N ARG A 46 -6.88 -6.69 -5.10
CA ARG A 46 -7.33 -5.62 -6.00
C ARG A 46 -8.84 -5.63 -6.21
N GLU A 47 -9.44 -6.81 -6.38
CA GLU A 47 -10.90 -6.96 -6.47
C GLU A 47 -11.59 -6.39 -5.24
N VAL A 48 -11.07 -6.70 -4.03
CA VAL A 48 -11.58 -6.14 -2.77
C VAL A 48 -11.45 -4.60 -2.75
N GLY A 49 -10.34 -4.06 -3.24
CA GLY A 49 -10.13 -2.62 -3.38
C GLY A 49 -11.13 -1.97 -4.35
N SER A 50 -11.44 -2.62 -5.47
CA SER A 50 -12.44 -2.16 -6.44
C SER A 50 -13.84 -2.15 -5.84
N GLN A 51 -14.23 -3.21 -5.13
CA GLN A 51 -15.50 -3.32 -4.43
C GLN A 51 -15.63 -2.27 -3.30
N PHE A 52 -14.53 -1.98 -2.60
CA PHE A 52 -14.50 -0.92 -1.61
C PHE A 52 -14.76 0.45 -2.24
N SER A 53 -14.09 0.79 -3.32
CA SER A 53 -14.30 2.06 -4.06
C SER A 53 -15.71 2.15 -4.66
N ALA A 54 -16.33 1.02 -5.00
CA ALA A 54 -17.72 0.94 -5.44
C ALA A 54 -18.74 1.03 -4.29
N GLY A 55 -18.31 0.97 -3.02
CA GLY A 55 -19.16 0.98 -1.84
C GLY A 55 -19.87 -0.36 -1.57
N GLU A 56 -19.40 -1.45 -2.18
CA GLU A 56 -19.93 -2.81 -2.02
C GLU A 56 -19.29 -3.53 -0.81
N VAL A 57 -18.06 -3.16 -0.46
CA VAL A 57 -17.29 -3.65 0.69
C VAL A 57 -16.95 -2.47 1.58
N PHE A 58 -16.96 -2.66 2.91
CA PHE A 58 -16.66 -1.63 3.90
C PHE A 58 -15.31 -1.86 4.57
N VAL A 59 -14.83 -0.87 5.35
CA VAL A 59 -13.51 -0.89 6.00
C VAL A 59 -13.24 -2.19 6.79
N PRO A 60 -14.16 -2.74 7.60
CA PRO A 60 -13.89 -3.99 8.33
C PRO A 60 -13.60 -5.18 7.42
N GLU A 61 -14.34 -5.33 6.32
CA GLU A 61 -14.18 -6.43 5.35
C GLU A 61 -12.87 -6.28 4.58
N MET A 62 -12.56 -5.05 4.16
CA MET A 62 -11.29 -4.74 3.52
C MET A 62 -10.08 -5.03 4.43
N LEU A 63 -10.20 -4.72 5.74
CA LEU A 63 -9.15 -5.00 6.72
C LEU A 63 -8.90 -6.50 6.91
N VAL A 64 -9.96 -7.32 6.95
CA VAL A 64 -9.78 -8.78 7.09
C VAL A 64 -9.19 -9.40 5.84
N ALA A 65 -9.60 -8.96 4.64
CA ALA A 65 -9.03 -9.38 3.38
C ALA A 65 -7.52 -9.01 3.28
N ALA A 66 -7.18 -7.77 3.63
CA ALA A 66 -5.80 -7.31 3.65
C ALA A 66 -4.93 -8.08 4.66
N LYS A 67 -5.46 -8.40 5.84
CA LYS A 67 -4.78 -9.25 6.84
C LYS A 67 -4.62 -10.71 6.39
N ALA A 68 -5.60 -11.23 5.65
CA ALA A 68 -5.48 -12.56 5.06
C ALA A 68 -4.37 -12.60 4.00
N MET A 69 -4.34 -11.63 3.11
CA MET A 69 -3.28 -11.42 2.13
C MET A 69 -1.90 -11.32 2.80
N GLN A 70 -1.77 -10.48 3.85
CA GLN A 70 -0.51 -10.33 4.59
C GLN A 70 -0.01 -11.66 5.15
N GLY A 71 -0.92 -12.51 5.68
CA GLY A 71 -0.56 -13.84 6.18
C GLY A 71 0.10 -14.73 5.11
N GLY A 72 -0.36 -14.65 3.87
CA GLY A 72 0.28 -15.35 2.74
C GLY A 72 1.62 -14.73 2.36
N ILE A 73 1.71 -13.41 2.30
CA ILE A 73 2.94 -12.68 1.99
C ILE A 73 4.04 -13.00 3.00
N ASP A 74 3.75 -13.01 4.30
CA ASP A 74 4.71 -13.30 5.38
C ASP A 74 5.44 -14.65 5.17
N ILE A 75 4.77 -15.62 4.53
CA ILE A 75 5.33 -16.93 4.23
C ILE A 75 6.23 -16.90 3.01
N ILE A 76 5.84 -16.19 1.95
CA ILE A 76 6.56 -16.20 0.67
C ILE A 76 7.69 -15.15 0.61
N GLU A 77 7.63 -14.09 1.41
CA GLU A 77 8.59 -12.97 1.39
C GLU A 77 10.05 -13.43 1.49
N PRO A 78 10.44 -14.35 2.42
CA PRO A 78 11.82 -14.82 2.50
C PRO A 78 12.30 -15.54 1.24
N LEU A 79 11.39 -16.12 0.47
CA LEU A 79 11.69 -16.83 -0.77
C LEU A 79 11.77 -15.86 -1.95
N LEU A 80 10.91 -14.86 -1.99
CA LEU A 80 10.98 -13.77 -2.98
C LEU A 80 12.33 -13.07 -2.92
N VAL A 81 12.81 -12.76 -1.71
CA VAL A 81 14.14 -12.17 -1.51
C VAL A 81 15.24 -13.11 -2.03
N LYS A 82 15.18 -14.41 -1.73
CA LYS A 82 16.17 -15.39 -2.20
C LYS A 82 16.16 -15.60 -3.70
N SER A 83 15.00 -15.52 -4.35
CA SER A 83 14.87 -15.68 -5.81
C SER A 83 15.30 -14.42 -6.58
N GLY A 84 15.69 -13.34 -5.88
CA GLY A 84 16.05 -12.06 -6.49
C GLY A 84 14.83 -11.28 -7.03
N HIS A 85 13.62 -11.64 -6.60
CA HIS A 85 12.44 -10.86 -6.91
C HIS A 85 12.59 -9.47 -6.32
N LYS A 86 12.41 -8.45 -7.15
CA LYS A 86 12.47 -7.06 -6.69
C LYS A 86 11.05 -6.55 -6.44
N PRO A 87 10.80 -5.81 -5.37
CA PRO A 87 9.55 -5.09 -5.20
C PRO A 87 9.33 -4.11 -6.36
N VAL A 88 8.09 -3.73 -6.59
CA VAL A 88 7.71 -2.76 -7.63
C VAL A 88 8.46 -1.45 -7.43
N ALA A 89 8.49 -0.95 -6.21
CA ALA A 89 9.26 0.18 -5.72
C ALA A 89 9.25 0.16 -4.18
N LYS A 90 10.09 0.97 -3.54
CA LYS A 90 10.05 1.17 -2.10
C LYS A 90 9.29 2.44 -1.75
N VAL A 91 8.33 2.31 -0.84
CA VAL A 91 7.45 3.39 -0.37
C VAL A 91 7.63 3.56 1.13
N CYS A 92 7.70 4.78 1.63
CA CYS A 92 7.50 5.03 3.05
C CYS A 92 6.12 5.67 3.28
N ILE A 93 5.50 5.36 4.42
CA ILE A 93 4.21 5.91 4.80
C ILE A 93 4.19 6.32 6.27
N GLY A 94 3.65 7.49 6.57
CA GLY A 94 3.55 7.99 7.94
C GLY A 94 2.40 8.97 8.12
N SER A 95 1.81 9.01 9.33
CA SER A 95 0.93 10.12 9.70
C SER A 95 1.80 11.31 10.08
N VAL A 96 1.47 12.47 9.51
CA VAL A 96 2.28 13.68 9.66
C VAL A 96 2.35 14.17 11.11
N GLN A 97 3.30 15.03 11.40
CA GLN A 97 3.53 15.59 12.74
C GLN A 97 2.25 16.14 13.38
N GLY A 98 1.97 15.75 14.61
CA GLY A 98 0.78 16.09 15.37
C GLY A 98 -0.44 15.20 15.10
N ASP A 99 -0.39 14.29 14.12
CA ASP A 99 -1.48 13.35 13.84
C ASP A 99 -1.15 11.96 14.40
N LEU A 100 -2.04 11.44 15.26
CA LEU A 100 -1.90 10.13 15.91
C LEU A 100 -2.83 9.06 15.30
N HIS A 101 -3.56 9.40 14.23
CA HIS A 101 -4.47 8.48 13.58
C HIS A 101 -3.71 7.57 12.60
N ASP A 102 -3.95 6.27 12.70
CA ASP A 102 -3.21 5.26 11.93
C ASP A 102 -4.08 4.24 11.19
N ILE A 103 -5.39 4.13 11.50
CA ILE A 103 -6.24 3.08 10.89
C ILE A 103 -6.23 3.15 9.37
N GLY A 104 -6.50 4.32 8.79
CA GLY A 104 -6.48 4.52 7.33
C GLY A 104 -5.09 4.32 6.74
N LYS A 105 -4.06 4.86 7.40
CA LYS A 105 -2.65 4.69 7.01
C LYS A 105 -2.24 3.21 6.99
N ASN A 106 -2.59 2.46 8.04
CA ASN A 106 -2.27 1.04 8.13
C ASN A 106 -2.96 0.23 7.04
N LEU A 107 -4.20 0.59 6.69
CA LEU A 107 -4.92 -0.02 5.58
C LEU A 107 -4.19 0.21 4.25
N VAL A 108 -3.78 1.46 3.96
CA VAL A 108 -2.99 1.80 2.77
C VAL A 108 -1.66 1.02 2.77
N SER A 109 -0.96 0.96 3.92
CA SER A 109 0.31 0.23 4.07
C SER A 109 0.16 -1.24 3.69
N ILE A 110 -0.87 -1.93 4.22
CA ILE A 110 -1.11 -3.35 3.90
C ILE A 110 -1.47 -3.53 2.42
N MET A 111 -2.28 -2.65 1.86
CA MET A 111 -2.68 -2.73 0.46
C MET A 111 -1.52 -2.45 -0.50
N LEU A 112 -0.62 -1.53 -0.18
CA LEU A 112 0.61 -1.30 -0.95
C LEU A 112 1.51 -2.55 -0.93
N LYS A 113 1.71 -3.17 0.25
CA LYS A 113 2.44 -4.45 0.37
C LYS A 113 1.79 -5.53 -0.47
N GLY A 114 0.46 -5.67 -0.37
CA GLY A 114 -0.33 -6.59 -1.18
C GLY A 114 -0.27 -6.32 -2.68
N SER A 115 0.11 -5.12 -3.09
CA SER A 115 0.30 -4.72 -4.49
C SER A 115 1.75 -4.85 -4.97
N GLY A 116 2.64 -5.46 -4.17
CA GLY A 116 4.02 -5.76 -4.52
C GLY A 116 5.03 -4.67 -4.21
N PHE A 117 4.65 -3.64 -3.43
CA PHE A 117 5.58 -2.63 -2.94
C PHE A 117 6.30 -3.06 -1.66
N GLU A 118 7.56 -2.66 -1.50
CA GLU A 118 8.21 -2.66 -0.19
C GLU A 118 7.75 -1.43 0.58
N VAL A 119 7.19 -1.60 1.78
CA VAL A 119 6.62 -0.48 2.56
C VAL A 119 7.33 -0.34 3.90
N ASP A 120 7.93 0.83 4.10
CA ASP A 120 8.51 1.28 5.36
C ASP A 120 7.45 2.13 6.11
N ASP A 121 6.79 1.53 7.10
CA ASP A 121 5.76 2.20 7.90
C ASP A 121 6.42 2.97 9.05
N LEU A 122 6.39 4.30 8.99
CA LEU A 122 7.02 5.21 9.94
C LEU A 122 6.17 5.45 11.19
N GLY A 123 4.93 4.94 11.21
CA GLY A 123 4.00 5.14 12.32
C GLY A 123 3.27 6.47 12.25
N VAL A 124 3.19 7.15 13.41
CA VAL A 124 2.40 8.39 13.60
C VAL A 124 3.29 9.51 14.15
N ASP A 125 2.81 10.75 14.09
CA ASP A 125 3.54 11.95 14.54
C ASP A 125 4.91 12.09 13.87
N CYS A 126 4.99 11.72 12.58
CA CYS A 126 6.24 11.70 11.83
C CYS A 126 6.69 13.10 11.44
N ARG A 127 7.97 13.37 11.65
CA ARG A 127 8.64 14.62 11.26
C ARG A 127 9.29 14.47 9.88
N ILE A 128 9.71 15.58 9.30
CA ILE A 128 10.44 15.60 8.02
C ILE A 128 11.65 14.66 8.07
N ASP A 129 12.41 14.69 9.17
CA ASP A 129 13.61 13.86 9.33
C ASP A 129 13.33 12.36 9.27
N ASP A 130 12.12 11.91 9.70
CA ASP A 130 11.72 10.51 9.64
C ASP A 130 11.49 10.06 8.17
N PHE A 131 10.85 10.92 7.38
CA PHE A 131 10.66 10.70 5.95
C PHE A 131 11.98 10.77 5.17
N ASP A 132 12.83 11.75 5.49
CA ASP A 132 14.15 11.87 4.85
C ASP A 132 15.04 10.67 5.16
N ALA A 133 15.01 10.17 6.39
CA ALA A 133 15.72 8.94 6.76
C ALA A 133 15.20 7.72 5.99
N ALA A 134 13.88 7.64 5.72
CA ALA A 134 13.30 6.56 4.92
C ALA A 134 13.73 6.65 3.44
N VAL A 135 13.77 7.86 2.90
CA VAL A 135 14.31 8.12 1.56
C VAL A 135 15.80 7.75 1.50
N GLY A 136 16.57 8.07 2.55
CA GLY A 136 17.97 7.62 2.70
C GLY A 136 18.13 6.09 2.72
N ARG A 137 17.08 5.35 3.10
CA ARG A 137 17.01 3.88 3.01
C ARG A 137 16.46 3.36 1.67
N GLY A 138 16.25 4.25 0.71
CA GLY A 138 15.86 3.92 -0.66
C GLY A 138 14.36 4.02 -0.96
N ALA A 139 13.57 4.70 -0.13
CA ALA A 139 12.18 4.99 -0.47
C ALA A 139 12.10 5.96 -1.66
N GLU A 140 11.34 5.61 -2.68
CA GLU A 140 11.11 6.37 -3.90
C GLU A 140 9.80 7.17 -3.83
N VAL A 141 8.88 6.77 -2.93
CA VAL A 141 7.62 7.46 -2.70
C VAL A 141 7.44 7.72 -1.20
N VAL A 142 7.07 8.94 -0.87
CA VAL A 142 6.70 9.41 0.48
C VAL A 142 5.19 9.56 0.53
N CYS A 143 4.51 8.69 1.28
CA CYS A 143 3.08 8.75 1.50
C CYS A 143 2.75 9.44 2.82
N LEU A 144 2.02 10.54 2.76
CA LEU A 144 1.62 11.34 3.92
C LEU A 144 0.15 11.13 4.25
N SER A 145 -0.15 10.85 5.52
CA SER A 145 -1.52 10.70 6.02
C SER A 145 -1.87 11.77 7.06
N ALA A 146 -3.08 12.33 6.97
CA ALA A 146 -3.65 13.18 8.02
C ALA A 146 -5.17 13.00 8.10
N LEU A 147 -5.71 12.92 9.32
CA LEU A 147 -7.14 12.77 9.56
C LEU A 147 -7.82 14.07 9.96
N LEU A 148 -7.11 15.02 10.56
CA LEU A 148 -7.68 16.25 11.10
C LEU A 148 -7.32 17.47 10.25
N SER A 149 -8.24 18.44 10.15
CA SER A 149 -7.96 19.71 9.48
C SER A 149 -6.84 20.51 10.16
N THR A 150 -6.63 20.29 11.46
CA THR A 150 -5.54 20.92 12.25
C THR A 150 -4.17 20.32 11.97
N THR A 151 -4.08 19.07 11.51
CA THR A 151 -2.81 18.39 11.21
C THR A 151 -2.50 18.36 9.71
N ARG A 152 -3.50 18.57 8.86
CA ARG A 152 -3.35 18.57 7.39
C ARG A 152 -2.22 19.48 6.89
N ASP A 153 -2.10 20.68 7.45
CA ASP A 153 -1.12 21.66 6.98
C ASP A 153 0.33 21.26 7.30
N ALA A 154 0.55 20.26 8.19
CA ALA A 154 1.86 19.66 8.42
C ALA A 154 2.40 18.85 7.21
N MET A 155 1.58 18.58 6.21
CA MET A 155 2.02 17.99 4.94
C MET A 155 2.84 18.96 4.08
N ARG A 156 2.52 20.28 4.14
CA ARG A 156 3.18 21.30 3.31
C ARG A 156 4.69 21.30 3.45
N PRO A 157 5.27 21.44 4.67
CA PRO A 157 6.72 21.47 4.82
C PRO A 157 7.40 20.17 4.38
N VAL A 158 6.71 19.02 4.42
CA VAL A 158 7.25 17.75 3.92
C VAL A 158 7.24 17.75 2.39
N ALA A 159 6.14 18.17 1.76
CA ALA A 159 6.06 18.27 0.30
C ALA A 159 7.07 19.29 -0.24
N ASP A 160 7.19 20.45 0.39
CA ASP A 160 8.18 21.47 0.03
C ASP A 160 9.63 20.96 0.13
N TYR A 161 9.92 20.15 1.17
CA TYR A 161 11.25 19.58 1.38
C TYR A 161 11.67 18.66 0.23
N PHE A 162 10.74 17.85 -0.30
CA PHE A 162 11.00 16.92 -1.39
C PHE A 162 10.76 17.52 -2.79
N SER A 163 10.22 18.74 -2.91
CA SER A 163 9.82 19.36 -4.19
C SER A 163 10.93 19.49 -5.23
N ASN A 164 12.20 19.54 -4.81
CA ASN A 164 13.36 19.67 -5.69
C ASN A 164 14.09 18.32 -5.90
N ARG A 165 13.46 17.21 -5.53
CA ARG A 165 14.02 15.87 -5.67
C ARG A 165 13.25 15.09 -6.73
N ASP A 166 13.83 14.98 -7.94
CA ASP A 166 13.22 14.24 -9.06
C ASP A 166 13.13 12.73 -8.78
N ASP A 167 13.96 12.22 -7.88
CA ASP A 167 14.06 10.81 -7.47
C ASP A 167 13.04 10.40 -6.41
N VAL A 168 12.26 11.34 -5.85
CA VAL A 168 11.28 11.10 -4.79
C VAL A 168 9.93 11.68 -5.19
N LYS A 169 8.86 10.91 -4.98
CA LYS A 169 7.48 11.33 -5.20
C LYS A 169 6.74 11.48 -3.88
N VAL A 170 5.86 12.48 -3.80
CA VAL A 170 5.03 12.75 -2.62
C VAL A 170 3.56 12.46 -2.96
N VAL A 171 2.96 11.51 -2.25
CA VAL A 171 1.55 11.16 -2.37
C VAL A 171 0.85 11.45 -1.05
N VAL A 172 -0.30 12.11 -1.09
CA VAL A 172 -1.03 12.51 0.11
C VAL A 172 -2.41 11.88 0.15
N GLY A 173 -2.91 11.64 1.37
CA GLY A 173 -4.25 11.09 1.58
C GLY A 173 -4.74 11.27 3.01
N GLY A 174 -6.00 10.94 3.20
CA GLY A 174 -6.70 11.05 4.49
C GLY A 174 -8.03 11.79 4.37
N ALA A 175 -8.91 11.63 5.37
CA ALA A 175 -10.31 12.05 5.28
C ALA A 175 -10.54 13.57 5.06
N VAL A 176 -9.53 14.39 5.35
CA VAL A 176 -9.59 15.86 5.20
C VAL A 176 -8.76 16.37 4.02
N ILE A 177 -8.17 15.48 3.25
CA ILE A 177 -7.36 15.81 2.09
C ILE A 177 -8.25 15.83 0.86
N THR A 178 -8.03 16.81 0.00
CA THR A 178 -8.72 16.94 -1.29
C THR A 178 -7.68 17.09 -2.41
N GLN A 179 -8.11 16.87 -3.65
CA GLN A 179 -7.26 17.09 -4.81
C GLN A 179 -6.72 18.52 -4.86
N GLU A 180 -7.59 19.53 -4.57
CA GLU A 180 -7.18 20.94 -4.58
C GLU A 180 -6.09 21.23 -3.53
N PHE A 181 -6.15 20.55 -2.36
CA PHE A 181 -5.11 20.68 -1.35
C PHE A 181 -3.79 20.03 -1.80
N ALA A 182 -3.85 18.84 -2.39
CA ALA A 182 -2.70 18.13 -2.94
C ALA A 182 -2.00 18.99 -4.01
N ASP A 183 -2.76 19.54 -4.95
CA ASP A 183 -2.26 20.43 -5.99
C ASP A 183 -1.61 21.69 -5.40
N ALA A 184 -2.25 22.29 -4.37
CA ALA A 184 -1.78 23.52 -3.73
C ALA A 184 -0.49 23.35 -2.93
N ILE A 185 -0.12 22.13 -2.53
CA ILE A 185 1.14 21.82 -1.85
C ILE A 185 2.18 21.20 -2.80
N GLY A 186 1.84 21.02 -4.08
CA GLY A 186 2.74 20.43 -5.07
C GLY A 186 2.98 18.94 -4.87
N ALA A 187 2.01 18.19 -4.32
CA ALA A 187 2.10 16.75 -4.22
C ALA A 187 2.00 16.09 -5.60
N ASP A 188 2.74 15.00 -5.82
CA ASP A 188 2.75 14.24 -7.08
C ASP A 188 1.49 13.36 -7.24
N GLY A 189 0.75 13.10 -6.16
CA GLY A 189 -0.46 12.30 -6.20
C GLY A 189 -1.35 12.47 -4.97
N PHE A 190 -2.64 12.12 -5.15
CA PHE A 190 -3.64 12.12 -4.10
C PHE A 190 -4.45 10.83 -4.15
N GLY A 191 -4.64 10.21 -2.99
CA GLY A 191 -5.52 9.06 -2.80
C GLY A 191 -6.72 9.43 -1.93
N SER A 192 -7.92 9.35 -2.50
CA SER A 192 -9.19 9.62 -1.80
C SER A 192 -9.57 8.50 -0.84
N ASP A 193 -9.11 7.29 -1.11
CA ASP A 193 -9.28 6.10 -0.30
C ASP A 193 -8.05 5.16 -0.43
N ALA A 194 -8.09 4.02 0.22
CA ALA A 194 -6.96 3.10 0.25
C ALA A 194 -6.68 2.42 -1.11
N ALA A 195 -7.69 2.17 -1.91
CA ALA A 195 -7.52 1.62 -3.25
C ALA A 195 -6.99 2.69 -4.22
N ASP A 196 -7.53 3.90 -4.12
CA ASP A 196 -7.11 5.06 -4.90
C ASP A 196 -5.66 5.49 -4.56
N ALA A 197 -5.23 5.32 -3.31
CA ALA A 197 -3.85 5.56 -2.89
C ALA A 197 -2.85 4.68 -3.67
N ILE A 198 -3.18 3.40 -3.92
CA ILE A 198 -2.33 2.52 -4.73
C ILE A 198 -2.21 3.05 -6.16
N ARG A 199 -3.33 3.48 -6.75
CA ARG A 199 -3.35 4.09 -8.08
C ARG A 199 -2.45 5.34 -8.11
N ALA A 200 -2.61 6.25 -7.14
CA ALA A 200 -1.84 7.48 -7.05
C ALA A 200 -0.32 7.21 -6.92
N VAL A 201 0.09 6.24 -6.10
CA VAL A 201 1.49 5.81 -5.98
C VAL A 201 2.03 5.27 -7.30
N ARG A 202 1.26 4.43 -8.01
CA ARG A 202 1.69 3.89 -9.30
C ARG A 202 1.84 4.97 -10.37
N GLU A 203 0.86 5.86 -10.45
CA GLU A 203 0.87 6.98 -11.41
C GLU A 203 2.03 7.94 -11.14
N SER A 204 2.33 8.27 -9.89
CA SER A 204 3.47 9.13 -9.53
C SER A 204 4.82 8.54 -9.97
N LEU A 205 4.93 7.21 -9.99
CA LEU A 205 6.11 6.48 -10.47
C LEU A 205 6.13 6.26 -12.00
N GLY A 206 5.11 6.74 -12.74
CA GLY A 206 4.99 6.49 -14.18
C GLY A 206 4.69 5.04 -14.54
N LEU A 207 4.23 4.23 -13.58
CA LEU A 207 3.85 2.84 -13.80
C LEU A 207 2.47 2.78 -14.48
N ALA A 208 2.31 1.85 -15.41
CA ALA A 208 1.03 1.66 -16.09
C ALA A 208 -0.12 1.48 -15.08
N ALA A 209 -1.28 2.08 -15.40
CA ALA A 209 -2.51 1.80 -14.66
C ALA A 209 -2.71 0.28 -14.61
N ILE A 210 -3.10 -0.22 -13.44
CA ILE A 210 -3.42 -1.63 -13.29
C ILE A 210 -4.72 -1.86 -14.08
N PRO A 211 -4.75 -2.77 -15.08
CA PRO A 211 -6.00 -3.09 -15.76
C PRO A 211 -7.07 -3.51 -14.75
N ALA A 212 -8.28 -3.00 -14.94
CA ALA A 212 -9.43 -3.34 -14.11
C ALA A 212 -9.73 -4.85 -14.15
#